data_3f4331558ddb75bebcae8d84f0ad9139
#
_entry.id   3f4331558ddb75bebcae8d84f0ad9139
#
_cell.length_a   1.000
_cell.length_b   1.000
_cell.length_c   1.000
_cell.angle_alpha   90.00
_cell.angle_beta   90.00
_cell.angle_gamma   90.00
#
_symmetry.space_group_name_H-M   'P 1'
#
loop_
_entity.id
_entity.type
_entity.pdbx_description
1 polymer ?
#
loop_
_entity_poly.entity_id
_entity_poly.type
_entity_poly.pdbx_seq_one_letter_code
_entity_poly.pdbx_strand_id
1 'polypeptide(L)'
;MSTNDEAGLSRRDLFRVGAGAATAAVATSAATPTYAQESFEYDGWFEDANNFDGTVDMTGEDQVTVEVGVGDISLAFGPSAIHVDPGTTVLFEWTGEGGGHNVAERETGERYESERTEEAGTQYELTFESDGISKYVCVPHATSGMKGAVVVGNGEGVPDVTEGETLVGGPETQSESSSDDGGDGNGEGDGNGGT
;
A
#
# COMPACT_ATOMS: atom_id res chain seq x y z
N MET A 1 -64.45 -32.31 5.83
CA MET A 1 -64.13 -32.05 7.25
C MET A 1 -62.66 -32.08 7.39
N SER A 2 -62.14 -30.91 7.52
CA SER A 2 -60.69 -30.60 7.61
C SER A 2 -60.20 -30.82 9.03
N THR A 3 -59.05 -31.35 9.21
CA THR A 3 -58.25 -31.09 10.42
C THR A 3 -56.77 -30.96 9.98
N ASN A 4 -56.27 -29.76 10.08
CA ASN A 4 -54.88 -29.41 10.00
C ASN A 4 -54.21 -29.86 11.31
N ASP A 5 -53.12 -30.61 11.19
CA ASP A 5 -52.22 -30.87 12.32
C ASP A 5 -50.92 -30.07 12.06
N GLU A 6 -50.81 -28.94 12.73
CA GLU A 6 -49.60 -28.16 12.80
C GLU A 6 -48.70 -28.72 13.90
N ALA A 7 -47.67 -29.46 13.53
CA ALA A 7 -46.61 -29.87 14.44
C ALA A 7 -45.68 -28.70 14.73
N GLY A 8 -45.93 -28.02 15.84
CA GLY A 8 -45.07 -26.98 16.39
C GLY A 8 -43.71 -27.53 16.82
N LEU A 9 -42.66 -27.08 16.20
CA LEU A 9 -41.28 -27.33 16.61
C LEU A 9 -40.98 -26.56 17.90
N SER A 10 -40.80 -27.31 18.97
CA SER A 10 -40.48 -26.78 20.30
C SER A 10 -39.03 -26.25 20.34
N ARG A 11 -38.87 -25.04 20.89
CA ARG A 11 -37.58 -24.33 21.07
C ARG A 11 -36.64 -24.96 22.10
N ARG A 12 -36.81 -26.22 22.45
CA ARG A 12 -36.04 -26.88 23.52
C ARG A 12 -35.02 -27.91 23.10
N ASP A 13 -34.85 -28.18 21.78
CA ASP A 13 -33.91 -29.21 21.30
C ASP A 13 -32.60 -28.67 20.74
N LEU A 14 -32.22 -27.44 21.08
CA LEU A 14 -31.04 -26.76 20.47
C LEU A 14 -29.82 -26.67 21.41
N PHE A 15 -29.67 -27.62 22.33
CA PHE A 15 -28.44 -27.74 23.14
C PHE A 15 -27.92 -29.18 23.16
N ARG A 16 -27.24 -29.59 22.08
CA ARG A 16 -26.24 -30.64 22.16
C ARG A 16 -24.88 -30.01 21.81
N VAL A 17 -24.16 -29.73 22.89
CA VAL A 17 -22.76 -29.32 22.86
C VAL A 17 -21.92 -30.46 22.33
N GLY A 18 -21.43 -30.32 21.13
CA GLY A 18 -20.32 -31.10 20.58
C GLY A 18 -19.06 -30.27 20.65
N ALA A 19 -18.12 -30.61 21.53
CA ALA A 19 -16.78 -30.02 21.54
C ALA A 19 -16.03 -30.53 20.31
N GLY A 20 -16.02 -29.73 19.27
CA GLY A 20 -15.15 -29.89 18.09
C GLY A 20 -14.19 -28.72 18.05
N ALA A 21 -12.87 -29.01 18.14
CA ALA A 21 -11.85 -28.03 17.95
C ALA A 21 -11.96 -27.45 16.52
N ALA A 22 -12.52 -26.26 16.39
CA ALA A 22 -12.51 -25.52 15.14
C ALA A 22 -11.14 -24.84 15.00
N THR A 23 -10.27 -25.44 14.18
CA THR A 23 -9.13 -24.72 13.61
C THR A 23 -9.71 -23.65 12.70
N ALA A 24 -9.66 -22.40 13.14
CA ALA A 24 -9.98 -21.25 12.30
C ALA A 24 -8.90 -21.16 11.21
N ALA A 25 -9.20 -21.66 10.04
CA ALA A 25 -8.46 -21.33 8.83
C ALA A 25 -8.78 -19.85 8.54
N VAL A 26 -7.83 -18.97 8.76
CA VAL A 26 -7.87 -17.60 8.26
C VAL A 26 -7.76 -17.70 6.74
N ALA A 27 -8.90 -17.70 6.06
CA ALA A 27 -8.94 -17.51 4.62
C ALA A 27 -8.62 -16.03 4.36
N THR A 28 -7.39 -15.73 4.02
CA THR A 28 -7.05 -14.47 3.36
C THR A 28 -7.76 -14.49 2.00
N SER A 29 -8.92 -13.86 1.93
CA SER A 29 -9.57 -13.58 0.66
C SER A 29 -8.70 -12.59 -0.07
N ALA A 30 -7.97 -13.02 -1.09
CA ALA A 30 -7.43 -12.12 -2.08
C ALA A 30 -8.64 -11.44 -2.74
N ALA A 31 -8.90 -10.19 -2.38
CA ALA A 31 -9.90 -9.39 -3.05
C ALA A 31 -9.47 -9.25 -4.52
N THR A 32 -10.29 -9.73 -5.44
CA THR A 32 -10.09 -9.44 -6.86
C THR A 32 -10.33 -7.96 -7.07
N PRO A 33 -9.43 -7.23 -7.74
CA PRO A 33 -9.63 -5.81 -8.00
C PRO A 33 -10.94 -5.61 -8.78
N THR A 34 -11.76 -4.68 -8.33
CA THR A 34 -12.99 -4.27 -9.01
C THR A 34 -12.66 -3.04 -9.83
N TYR A 35 -12.77 -3.15 -11.16
CA TYR A 35 -12.59 -1.99 -12.04
C TYR A 35 -13.83 -1.12 -12.00
N ALA A 36 -13.67 0.17 -11.71
CA ALA A 36 -14.75 1.12 -11.70
C ALA A 36 -15.36 1.26 -13.11
N GLN A 37 -16.70 1.28 -13.18
CA GLN A 37 -17.43 1.55 -14.43
C GLN A 37 -17.43 3.05 -14.79
N GLU A 38 -17.00 3.91 -13.87
CA GLU A 38 -16.88 5.33 -14.08
C GLU A 38 -15.66 5.65 -14.91
N SER A 39 -15.87 6.39 -16.01
CA SER A 39 -14.79 6.84 -16.87
C SER A 39 -14.28 8.20 -16.40
N PHE A 40 -13.10 8.22 -15.82
CA PHE A 40 -12.41 9.46 -15.50
C PHE A 40 -11.65 9.99 -16.72
N GLU A 41 -11.61 11.31 -16.88
CA GLU A 41 -10.92 11.95 -18.01
C GLU A 41 -9.45 12.17 -17.65
N TYR A 42 -8.57 11.47 -18.33
CA TYR A 42 -7.12 11.54 -18.12
C TYR A 42 -6.38 12.37 -19.19
N ASP A 43 -7.10 12.98 -20.16
CA ASP A 43 -6.54 13.82 -21.24
C ASP A 43 -5.38 13.15 -22.00
N GLY A 44 -5.55 11.87 -22.34
CA GLY A 44 -4.53 11.10 -23.06
C GLY A 44 -3.33 10.66 -22.22
N TRP A 45 -3.36 10.85 -20.89
CA TRP A 45 -2.25 10.50 -19.98
C TRP A 45 -1.76 9.07 -20.13
N PHE A 46 -2.68 8.12 -20.33
CA PHE A 46 -2.40 6.70 -20.39
C PHE A 46 -2.24 6.13 -21.81
N GLU A 47 -2.20 6.95 -22.87
CA GLU A 47 -2.08 6.45 -24.26
C GLU A 47 -0.81 5.58 -24.48
N ASP A 48 0.26 5.89 -23.79
CA ASP A 48 1.54 5.18 -23.86
C ASP A 48 1.99 4.60 -22.50
N ALA A 49 1.04 4.41 -21.59
CA ALA A 49 1.34 3.87 -20.28
C ALA A 49 1.42 2.34 -20.27
N ASN A 50 2.34 1.82 -19.46
CA ASN A 50 2.41 0.40 -19.17
C ASN A 50 1.34 0.02 -18.13
N ASN A 51 0.74 -1.17 -18.27
CA ASN A 51 -0.14 -1.79 -17.27
C ASN A 51 -1.42 -1.01 -16.96
N PHE A 52 -1.95 -0.21 -17.91
CA PHE A 52 -3.22 0.48 -17.73
C PHE A 52 -4.37 -0.31 -18.37
N ASP A 53 -5.22 -0.93 -17.55
CA ASP A 53 -6.41 -1.67 -17.95
C ASP A 53 -7.72 -1.02 -17.48
N GLY A 54 -7.63 0.20 -16.94
CA GLY A 54 -8.75 0.95 -16.34
C GLY A 54 -8.43 1.39 -14.91
N THR A 55 -9.38 2.10 -14.31
CA THR A 55 -9.28 2.56 -12.93
C THR A 55 -9.83 1.49 -11.98
N VAL A 56 -9.05 1.10 -11.00
CA VAL A 56 -9.47 0.16 -9.95
C VAL A 56 -10.18 0.94 -8.86
N ASP A 57 -11.41 0.54 -8.55
CA ASP A 57 -12.18 1.12 -7.45
C ASP A 57 -11.68 0.56 -6.11
N MET A 58 -11.17 1.47 -5.27
CA MET A 58 -10.68 1.23 -3.91
C MET A 58 -11.34 2.19 -2.90
N THR A 59 -12.54 2.70 -3.23
CA THR A 59 -13.31 3.54 -2.32
C THR A 59 -13.74 2.74 -1.08
N GLY A 60 -13.80 3.40 0.07
CA GLY A 60 -14.12 2.77 1.36
C GLY A 60 -12.92 2.19 2.10
N GLU A 61 -11.72 2.22 1.51
CA GLU A 61 -10.49 1.79 2.16
C GLU A 61 -9.76 2.99 2.78
N ASP A 62 -9.29 2.87 4.03
CA ASP A 62 -8.50 3.92 4.69
C ASP A 62 -7.06 3.98 4.15
N GLN A 63 -6.54 2.83 3.69
CA GLN A 63 -5.21 2.70 3.10
C GLN A 63 -5.23 1.70 1.95
N VAL A 64 -4.55 2.03 0.87
CA VAL A 64 -4.40 1.18 -0.32
C VAL A 64 -2.94 1.09 -0.74
N THR A 65 -2.55 -0.01 -1.41
CA THR A 65 -1.18 -0.20 -1.88
C THR A 65 -1.09 -0.16 -3.40
N VAL A 66 -0.09 0.56 -3.91
CA VAL A 66 0.35 0.56 -5.31
C VAL A 66 1.77 0.01 -5.38
N GLU A 67 1.94 -1.13 -6.03
CA GLU A 67 3.26 -1.72 -6.23
C GLU A 67 4.07 -0.96 -7.29
N VAL A 68 5.37 -0.77 -7.02
CA VAL A 68 6.31 -0.05 -7.88
C VAL A 68 7.31 -1.02 -8.49
N GLY A 69 7.35 -1.10 -9.83
CA GLY A 69 8.21 -2.04 -10.53
C GLY A 69 7.53 -3.36 -10.88
N VAL A 70 6.30 -3.30 -11.39
CA VAL A 70 5.52 -4.46 -11.84
C VAL A 70 5.38 -4.52 -13.37
N GLY A 71 4.60 -5.48 -13.86
CA GLY A 71 4.37 -5.74 -15.28
C GLY A 71 5.47 -6.56 -15.93
N ASP A 72 5.31 -6.87 -17.22
CA ASP A 72 6.17 -7.80 -17.96
C ASP A 72 7.66 -7.41 -18.00
N ILE A 73 7.93 -6.11 -17.92
CA ILE A 73 9.29 -5.53 -17.95
C ILE A 73 9.63 -4.78 -16.66
N SER A 74 8.80 -4.92 -15.63
CA SER A 74 8.94 -4.27 -14.32
C SER A 74 9.06 -2.73 -14.38
N LEU A 75 8.48 -2.12 -15.42
CA LEU A 75 8.43 -0.66 -15.62
C LEU A 75 6.97 -0.17 -15.58
N ALA A 76 6.24 -0.54 -14.53
CA ALA A 76 4.87 -0.11 -14.31
C ALA A 76 4.57 0.08 -12.82
N PHE A 77 3.47 0.77 -12.56
CA PHE A 77 2.80 0.79 -11.26
C PHE A 77 1.64 -0.21 -11.28
N GLY A 78 1.34 -0.82 -10.16
CA GLY A 78 0.28 -1.83 -10.07
C GLY A 78 -0.63 -1.69 -8.85
N PRO A 79 -1.89 -1.28 -9.04
CA PRO A 79 -2.55 -0.81 -10.28
C PRO A 79 -2.02 0.54 -10.79
N SER A 80 -2.10 0.77 -12.12
CA SER A 80 -1.66 2.05 -12.70
C SER A 80 -2.61 3.21 -12.37
N ALA A 81 -3.90 2.94 -12.23
CA ALA A 81 -4.89 3.93 -11.82
C ALA A 81 -5.82 3.38 -10.75
N ILE A 82 -6.04 4.16 -9.71
CA ILE A 82 -6.92 3.83 -8.57
C ILE A 82 -7.91 4.96 -8.32
N HIS A 83 -9.10 4.61 -7.81
CA HIS A 83 -10.10 5.54 -7.32
C HIS A 83 -10.28 5.34 -5.81
N VAL A 84 -10.11 6.40 -5.04
CA VAL A 84 -10.13 6.40 -3.57
C VAL A 84 -11.00 7.53 -3.02
N ASP A 85 -11.35 7.46 -1.75
CA ASP A 85 -12.03 8.55 -1.04
C ASP A 85 -11.03 9.63 -0.57
N PRO A 86 -11.47 10.88 -0.37
CA PRO A 86 -10.66 11.89 0.32
C PRO A 86 -10.26 11.43 1.74
N GLY A 87 -9.00 11.59 2.09
CA GLY A 87 -8.41 11.13 3.34
C GLY A 87 -7.74 9.75 3.25
N THR A 88 -7.85 9.05 2.11
CA THR A 88 -7.17 7.76 1.91
C THR A 88 -5.66 7.94 1.81
N THR A 89 -4.92 7.07 2.49
CA THR A 89 -3.48 6.94 2.37
C THR A 89 -3.12 5.93 1.28
N VAL A 90 -2.35 6.36 0.30
CA VAL A 90 -1.79 5.49 -0.75
C VAL A 90 -0.36 5.14 -0.38
N LEU A 91 -0.10 3.85 -0.20
CA LEU A 91 1.21 3.29 0.07
C LEU A 91 1.83 2.81 -1.24
N PHE A 92 2.90 3.44 -1.68
CA PHE A 92 3.72 2.95 -2.80
C PHE A 92 4.78 2.01 -2.27
N GLU A 93 4.77 0.75 -2.71
CA GLU A 93 5.69 -0.29 -2.25
C GLU A 93 6.55 -0.84 -3.38
N TRP A 94 7.88 -0.78 -3.23
CA TRP A 94 8.84 -1.24 -4.23
C TRP A 94 8.98 -2.76 -4.23
N THR A 95 8.83 -3.35 -5.41
CA THR A 95 9.05 -4.80 -5.62
C THR A 95 10.53 -5.17 -5.66
N GLY A 96 11.41 -4.20 -5.93
CA GLY A 96 12.85 -4.41 -6.15
C GLY A 96 13.20 -4.81 -7.58
N GLU A 97 12.21 -4.86 -8.47
CA GLU A 97 12.38 -5.29 -9.86
C GLU A 97 12.44 -4.07 -10.81
N GLY A 98 13.07 -4.23 -11.99
CA GLY A 98 13.12 -3.20 -13.04
C GLY A 98 14.14 -2.09 -12.81
N GLY A 99 14.96 -2.19 -11.76
CA GLY A 99 15.96 -1.19 -11.38
C GLY A 99 15.41 -0.08 -10.50
N GLY A 100 16.09 1.07 -10.48
CA GLY A 100 15.73 2.16 -9.57
C GLY A 100 14.52 2.96 -10.04
N HIS A 101 13.48 3.02 -9.22
CA HIS A 101 12.23 3.74 -9.44
C HIS A 101 12.01 4.86 -8.42
N ASN A 102 11.17 5.83 -8.79
CA ASN A 102 10.61 6.82 -7.90
C ASN A 102 9.14 7.09 -8.25
N VAL A 103 8.44 7.79 -7.39
CA VAL A 103 7.08 8.29 -7.58
C VAL A 103 7.12 9.81 -7.54
N ALA A 104 6.76 10.47 -8.64
CA ALA A 104 6.83 11.92 -8.73
C ALA A 104 5.60 12.49 -9.44
N GLU A 105 4.97 13.49 -8.83
CA GLU A 105 3.84 14.21 -9.43
C GLU A 105 4.29 15.02 -10.66
N ARG A 106 3.45 15.10 -11.71
CA ARG A 106 3.84 15.69 -13.01
C ARG A 106 2.86 16.69 -13.60
N GLU A 107 1.71 16.89 -13.01
CA GLU A 107 0.70 17.76 -13.63
C GLU A 107 0.80 19.22 -13.16
N THR A 108 1.06 19.46 -11.89
CA THR A 108 1.03 20.80 -11.30
C THR A 108 2.38 21.33 -10.84
N GLY A 109 3.42 20.53 -10.98
CA GLY A 109 4.78 20.92 -10.71
C GLY A 109 5.29 20.56 -9.31
N GLU A 110 5.56 19.29 -9.12
CA GLU A 110 6.43 18.83 -8.04
C GLU A 110 5.87 18.99 -6.62
N ARG A 111 4.61 18.55 -6.44
CA ARG A 111 4.00 18.57 -5.10
C ARG A 111 4.53 17.47 -4.20
N TYR A 112 4.98 16.36 -4.80
CA TYR A 112 5.64 15.27 -4.12
C TYR A 112 6.61 14.53 -5.05
N GLU A 113 7.73 14.07 -4.52
CA GLU A 113 8.68 13.22 -5.20
C GLU A 113 9.44 12.34 -4.19
N SER A 114 9.31 11.03 -4.32
CA SER A 114 10.09 10.09 -3.51
C SER A 114 11.55 10.04 -3.95
N GLU A 115 12.44 9.58 -3.08
CA GLU A 115 13.79 9.19 -3.47
C GLU A 115 13.75 8.04 -4.50
N ARG A 116 14.75 8.00 -5.36
CA ARG A 116 14.93 6.89 -6.30
C ARG A 116 15.63 5.73 -5.60
N THR A 117 14.97 4.56 -5.57
CA THR A 117 15.52 3.34 -4.98
C THR A 117 15.18 2.10 -5.80
N GLU A 118 15.97 1.04 -5.63
CA GLU A 118 15.71 -0.32 -6.16
C GLU A 118 15.50 -1.33 -5.02
N GLU A 119 15.44 -0.86 -3.78
CA GLU A 119 15.33 -1.71 -2.61
C GLU A 119 13.91 -2.23 -2.42
N ALA A 120 13.73 -3.57 -2.49
CA ALA A 120 12.45 -4.22 -2.27
C ALA A 120 11.90 -3.92 -0.87
N GLY A 121 10.58 -3.71 -0.77
CA GLY A 121 9.91 -3.40 0.48
C GLY A 121 10.10 -1.95 0.95
N THR A 122 10.77 -1.09 0.17
CA THR A 122 10.69 0.36 0.42
C THR A 122 9.24 0.80 0.28
N GLN A 123 8.79 1.68 1.17
CA GLN A 123 7.43 2.22 1.19
C GLN A 123 7.47 3.75 1.23
N TYR A 124 6.61 4.39 0.45
CA TYR A 124 6.40 5.83 0.41
C TYR A 124 4.92 6.13 0.53
N GLU A 125 4.53 6.90 1.53
CA GLU A 125 3.14 7.18 1.86
C GLU A 125 2.72 8.57 1.38
N LEU A 126 1.53 8.63 0.75
CA LEU A 126 0.84 9.86 0.38
C LEU A 126 -0.61 9.81 0.84
N THR A 127 -1.05 10.78 1.62
CA THR A 127 -2.46 10.94 1.98
C THR A 127 -3.10 11.98 1.09
N PHE A 128 -4.18 11.59 0.40
CA PHE A 128 -4.92 12.44 -0.53
C PHE A 128 -6.15 13.04 0.16
N GLU A 129 -6.11 14.33 0.45
CA GLU A 129 -7.02 15.00 1.40
C GLU A 129 -8.31 15.54 0.76
N SER A 130 -8.32 15.79 -0.54
CA SER A 130 -9.45 16.43 -1.25
C SER A 130 -9.67 15.84 -2.63
N ASP A 131 -10.85 16.10 -3.20
CA ASP A 131 -11.22 15.64 -4.54
C ASP A 131 -10.20 16.07 -5.61
N GLY A 132 -10.03 15.24 -6.64
CA GLY A 132 -9.18 15.57 -7.78
C GLY A 132 -8.53 14.37 -8.44
N ILE A 133 -7.70 14.64 -9.45
CA ILE A 133 -6.85 13.63 -10.10
C ILE A 133 -5.39 14.03 -9.94
N SER A 134 -4.60 13.15 -9.35
CA SER A 134 -3.14 13.31 -9.26
C SER A 134 -2.46 12.35 -10.22
N LYS A 135 -1.74 12.90 -11.20
CA LYS A 135 -1.00 12.14 -12.21
C LYS A 135 0.48 12.08 -11.81
N TYR A 136 1.08 10.90 -11.85
CA TYR A 136 2.47 10.69 -11.43
C TYR A 136 3.23 9.76 -12.38
N VAL A 137 4.55 9.85 -12.33
CA VAL A 137 5.47 9.03 -13.13
C VAL A 137 6.61 8.48 -12.29
N CYS A 138 7.26 7.46 -12.82
CA CYS A 138 8.66 7.18 -12.46
C CYS A 138 9.55 8.03 -13.38
N VAL A 139 10.29 8.99 -12.83
CA VAL A 139 11.06 9.99 -13.62
C VAL A 139 12.01 9.35 -14.64
N PRO A 140 12.86 8.36 -14.25
CA PRO A 140 13.76 7.72 -15.21
C PRO A 140 13.04 6.89 -16.28
N HIS A 141 11.80 6.47 -16.05
CA HIS A 141 11.05 5.59 -16.95
C HIS A 141 9.77 6.20 -17.52
N ALA A 142 9.58 7.52 -17.36
CA ALA A 142 8.39 8.22 -17.85
C ALA A 142 8.20 8.07 -19.37
N THR A 143 9.27 8.15 -20.14
CA THR A 143 9.25 7.97 -21.61
C THR A 143 9.05 6.52 -22.03
N SER A 144 9.22 5.58 -21.10
CA SER A 144 8.96 4.15 -21.31
C SER A 144 7.55 3.76 -20.83
N GLY A 145 6.71 4.72 -20.48
CA GLY A 145 5.32 4.48 -20.10
C GLY A 145 5.09 4.12 -18.63
N MET A 146 6.05 4.34 -17.74
CA MET A 146 5.84 4.13 -16.30
C MET A 146 5.11 5.32 -15.69
N LYS A 147 3.78 5.28 -15.76
CA LYS A 147 2.85 6.33 -15.36
C LYS A 147 1.72 5.77 -14.51
N GLY A 148 1.17 6.61 -13.65
CA GLY A 148 0.00 6.28 -12.84
C GLY A 148 -0.87 7.49 -12.55
N ALA A 149 -2.04 7.22 -11.93
CA ALA A 149 -2.95 8.26 -11.44
C ALA A 149 -3.71 7.78 -10.19
N VAL A 150 -3.95 8.72 -9.29
CA VAL A 150 -4.91 8.57 -8.18
C VAL A 150 -6.07 9.51 -8.45
N VAL A 151 -7.26 8.95 -8.58
CA VAL A 151 -8.52 9.67 -8.60
C VAL A 151 -9.07 9.71 -7.18
N VAL A 152 -9.40 10.90 -6.71
CA VAL A 152 -9.91 11.13 -5.35
C VAL A 152 -11.32 11.68 -5.44
N GLY A 153 -12.25 11.01 -4.75
CA GLY A 153 -13.66 11.40 -4.73
C GLY A 153 -14.24 11.55 -6.13
N ASN A 154 -14.78 12.73 -6.47
CA ASN A 154 -15.40 12.96 -7.80
C ASN A 154 -14.39 13.18 -8.94
N GLY A 155 -13.08 13.20 -8.67
CA GLY A 155 -12.05 13.40 -9.68
C GLY A 155 -11.98 14.82 -10.28
N GLU A 156 -12.65 15.81 -9.69
CA GLU A 156 -12.62 17.18 -10.16
C GLU A 156 -11.52 18.00 -9.49
N GLY A 157 -10.61 18.55 -10.28
CA GLY A 157 -9.51 19.39 -9.80
C GLY A 157 -8.24 18.59 -9.51
N VAL A 158 -7.42 19.13 -8.62
CA VAL A 158 -6.14 18.55 -8.19
C VAL A 158 -6.17 18.40 -6.67
N PRO A 159 -6.02 17.19 -6.13
CA PRO A 159 -6.16 16.95 -4.71
C PRO A 159 -5.02 17.56 -3.88
N ASP A 160 -5.31 18.02 -2.67
CA ASP A 160 -4.27 18.29 -1.69
C ASP A 160 -3.65 16.98 -1.24
N VAL A 161 -2.33 16.96 -1.05
CA VAL A 161 -1.56 15.75 -0.71
C VAL A 161 -0.63 16.04 0.45
N THR A 162 -0.64 15.17 1.44
CA THR A 162 0.31 15.16 2.56
C THR A 162 1.25 13.98 2.41
N GLU A 163 2.56 14.24 2.44
CA GLU A 163 3.58 13.20 2.43
C GLU A 163 3.73 12.60 3.83
N GLY A 164 3.70 11.27 3.91
CA GLY A 164 3.99 10.51 5.11
C GLY A 164 5.47 10.16 5.23
N GLU A 165 5.76 9.20 6.09
CA GLU A 165 7.12 8.71 6.30
C GLU A 165 7.54 7.76 5.17
N THR A 166 8.80 7.88 4.69
CA THR A 166 9.39 6.89 3.80
C THR A 166 10.13 5.84 4.62
N LEU A 167 9.68 4.59 4.54
CA LEU A 167 10.34 3.45 5.18
C LEU A 167 11.19 2.73 4.15
N VAL A 168 12.48 2.59 4.40
CA VAL A 168 13.44 1.88 3.54
C VAL A 168 13.60 0.45 4.03
N GLY A 169 13.33 -0.51 3.13
CA GLY A 169 13.34 -1.93 3.47
C GLY A 169 12.09 -2.37 4.23
N GLY A 170 11.55 -3.54 3.92
CA GLY A 170 10.34 -4.07 4.54
C GLY A 170 10.42 -4.20 6.06
N PRO A 171 9.32 -4.58 6.74
CA PRO A 171 9.18 -4.57 8.20
C PRO A 171 10.17 -5.47 8.97
N GLU A 172 11.06 -6.14 8.28
CA GLU A 172 12.05 -7.07 8.86
C GLU A 172 13.40 -6.42 9.21
N THR A 173 13.64 -5.15 8.87
CA THR A 173 14.93 -4.48 9.13
C THR A 173 14.95 -3.53 10.32
N GLN A 174 13.96 -3.59 11.19
CA GLN A 174 14.10 -3.01 12.52
C GLN A 174 14.94 -3.94 13.40
N SER A 175 16.22 -4.13 13.05
CA SER A 175 17.19 -4.67 13.99
C SER A 175 17.40 -3.60 15.06
N GLU A 176 16.83 -3.90 16.21
CA GLU A 176 17.04 -3.18 17.45
C GLU A 176 18.52 -2.83 17.60
N SER A 177 18.85 -1.55 17.51
CA SER A 177 20.12 -1.05 18.01
C SER A 177 20.06 -1.20 19.53
N SER A 178 20.41 -2.39 20.00
CA SER A 178 20.75 -2.59 21.39
C SER A 178 21.97 -1.72 21.68
N SER A 179 21.70 -0.60 22.32
CA SER A 179 22.71 0.17 23.02
C SER A 179 23.31 -0.74 24.09
N ASP A 180 24.43 -1.34 23.75
CA ASP A 180 25.31 -1.99 24.72
C ASP A 180 25.97 -0.87 25.54
N ASP A 181 25.29 -0.53 26.62
CA ASP A 181 25.85 0.22 27.72
C ASP A 181 26.64 -0.79 28.56
N GLY A 182 27.89 -1.00 28.19
CA GLY A 182 28.84 -1.90 28.82
C GLY A 182 29.96 -1.16 29.54
N GLY A 183 29.69 -0.79 30.76
CA GLY A 183 30.48 -1.27 31.90
C GLY A 183 31.87 -0.61 32.08
N ASP A 184 31.91 0.32 33.00
CA ASP A 184 33.04 0.72 33.79
C ASP A 184 33.97 -0.45 34.13
N GLY A 185 35.22 -0.39 33.63
CA GLY A 185 36.34 -1.20 34.07
C GLY A 185 37.43 -0.33 34.68
N ASN A 186 37.21 0.03 35.93
CA ASN A 186 38.23 0.61 36.79
C ASN A 186 39.34 -0.43 37.00
N GLY A 187 40.55 -0.13 36.61
CA GLY A 187 41.74 -0.94 36.80
C GLY A 187 42.91 -0.07 37.21
N GLU A 188 42.94 0.27 38.48
CA GLU A 188 44.16 0.75 39.13
C GLU A 188 45.21 -0.34 39.07
N GLY A 189 46.42 -0.01 38.65
CA GLY A 189 47.58 -0.87 38.64
C GLY A 189 48.82 -0.05 38.92
N ASP A 190 49.11 0.14 40.18
CA ASP A 190 50.39 0.59 40.72
C ASP A 190 51.54 -0.35 40.31
N GLY A 191 52.72 0.23 40.06
CA GLY A 191 53.92 -0.54 39.86
C GLY A 191 55.12 0.30 39.48
N ASN A 192 55.65 1.04 40.33
CA ASN A 192 56.92 1.08 41.06
C ASN A 192 58.11 0.41 40.38
N GLY A 193 59.24 1.15 40.41
CA GLY A 193 60.62 0.68 40.38
C GLY A 193 61.41 1.05 39.13
N GLY A 194 62.39 1.90 39.14
CA GLY A 194 63.55 1.85 39.95
C GLY A 194 64.81 1.78 39.10
N THR A 195 65.68 2.68 39.32
CA THR A 195 67.10 2.87 39.00
C THR A 195 67.40 3.63 37.71
#